data_b0be196cb5acfb0a93868544a8483fd1
#
_entry.id   b0be196cb5acfb0a93868544a8483fd1
#
_cell.length_a   1.000
_cell.length_b   1.000
_cell.length_c   1.000
_cell.angle_alpha   90.00
_cell.angle_beta   90.00
_cell.angle_gamma   90.00
#
_symmetry.space_group_name_H-M   'P 1'
#
loop_
_entity.id
_entity.type
_entity.pdbx_description
1 polymer ?
#
loop_
_entity_poly.entity_id
_entity_poly.type
_entity_poly.pdbx_seq_one_letter_code
_entity_poly.pdbx_strand_id
1 'polypeptide(L)'
;MDFEESAQLTSFTDGWVICYVWSLFFYGIGVGGEYPMTATSGMENAVGSGKVSTRDDRLHRGRKVTSAFLMQGWGQFLNQVLLILLLLIFHSGKGTPPYSTNSVQWTYRISFAIPAVGTLWLVYFRFYKMKSASKQLAIAKKKQSVTGYDVKSLKMTFTYFGPRLIATAGAWFANDVFFYGNKLFQAQFIAALNPNNSSVMTNWLWNLVNVGVALCGYYLASFMIDNKLYGRKWMQIIGFLCDFILFVIPAFNYEYYAKGPGLNSFMAMYFLSSFFNQFGPNSVTFIAAAEVFPTPIRATAHGFSAAAGKMGALLAAVLYNYIDIPTRFMVVPWFGLGGALLTWLFLPDTTGLDLKEQERRWQYIRDGREADYHGVAIHPKHLSLWERIRGVGKHYDAAKDYEQRVEEMRADWEAAMLRRTQEKEDKSDEVDEDGWSSEVSTFFERTKGKGGKGNGSGILSPTKVAQANGTGRETLVEEDEKAGFRDGNSSDSA
;
A
#
# COMPACT_ATOMS: atom_id res chain seq x y z
N MET A 1 -6.25 -46.89 29.00
CA MET A 1 -6.05 -46.34 27.64
C MET A 1 -4.87 -47.10 27.07
N ASP A 2 -5.17 -48.03 26.19
CA ASP A 2 -4.20 -48.96 25.69
C ASP A 2 -3.23 -48.32 24.69
N PHE A 3 -1.99 -48.81 24.69
CA PHE A 3 -0.91 -48.27 23.84
C PHE A 3 -1.25 -48.29 22.33
N GLU A 4 -2.13 -49.19 21.90
CA GLU A 4 -2.63 -49.28 20.52
C GLU A 4 -3.61 -48.15 20.17
N GLU A 5 -4.47 -47.73 21.10
CA GLU A 5 -5.40 -46.60 20.90
C GLU A 5 -4.68 -45.28 20.80
N SER A 6 -3.58 -45.08 21.56
CA SER A 6 -2.74 -43.88 21.46
C SER A 6 -1.94 -43.84 20.16
N ALA A 7 -1.48 -44.97 19.64
CA ALA A 7 -0.75 -45.04 18.37
C ALA A 7 -1.68 -44.81 17.15
N GLN A 8 -2.93 -45.25 17.18
CA GLN A 8 -3.91 -44.95 16.14
C GLN A 8 -4.34 -43.48 16.17
N LEU A 9 -4.49 -42.86 17.36
CA LEU A 9 -4.78 -41.42 17.46
C LEU A 9 -3.65 -40.56 16.94
N THR A 10 -2.39 -40.93 17.19
CA THR A 10 -1.22 -40.20 16.67
C THR A 10 -1.12 -40.29 15.15
N SER A 11 -1.32 -41.48 14.55
CA SER A 11 -1.27 -41.63 13.10
C SER A 11 -2.39 -40.84 12.37
N PHE A 12 -3.56 -40.74 12.97
CA PHE A 12 -4.68 -39.96 12.42
C PHE A 12 -4.44 -38.43 12.54
N THR A 13 -3.82 -37.99 13.63
CA THR A 13 -3.44 -36.61 13.89
C THR A 13 -2.34 -36.14 12.93
N ASP A 14 -1.35 -37.00 12.66
CA ASP A 14 -0.25 -36.69 11.74
C ASP A 14 -0.74 -36.50 10.30
N GLY A 15 -1.63 -37.37 9.81
CA GLY A 15 -2.22 -37.26 8.48
C GLY A 15 -3.03 -35.97 8.30
N TRP A 16 -3.79 -35.56 9.31
CA TRP A 16 -4.54 -34.28 9.26
C TRP A 16 -3.60 -33.07 9.25
N VAL A 17 -2.58 -33.08 10.08
CA VAL A 17 -1.58 -32.00 10.13
C VAL A 17 -0.87 -31.84 8.78
N ILE A 18 -0.45 -32.96 8.18
CA ILE A 18 0.19 -32.96 6.85
C ILE A 18 -0.75 -32.36 5.79
N CYS A 19 -2.02 -32.81 5.75
CA CYS A 19 -3.01 -32.28 4.83
C CYS A 19 -3.24 -30.78 5.02
N TYR A 20 -3.32 -30.32 6.27
CA TYR A 20 -3.50 -28.92 6.62
C TYR A 20 -2.30 -28.06 6.19
N VAL A 21 -1.07 -28.52 6.44
CA VAL A 21 0.17 -27.81 6.03
C VAL A 21 0.24 -27.67 4.52
N TRP A 22 -0.06 -28.74 3.76
CA TRP A 22 -0.10 -28.65 2.29
C TRP A 22 -1.21 -27.70 1.79
N SER A 23 -2.36 -27.71 2.42
CA SER A 23 -3.45 -26.78 2.10
C SER A 23 -3.02 -25.33 2.32
N LEU A 24 -2.34 -25.04 3.44
CA LEU A 24 -1.79 -23.72 3.73
C LEU A 24 -0.69 -23.31 2.74
N PHE A 25 0.13 -24.24 2.27
CA PHE A 25 1.15 -23.97 1.26
C PHE A 25 0.52 -23.50 -0.06
N PHE A 26 -0.46 -24.23 -0.60
CA PHE A 26 -1.16 -23.83 -1.81
C PHE A 26 -1.96 -22.54 -1.64
N TYR A 27 -2.61 -22.38 -0.50
CA TYR A 27 -3.27 -21.12 -0.14
C TYR A 27 -2.28 -19.94 -0.12
N GLY A 28 -1.08 -20.15 0.44
CA GLY A 28 -0.01 -19.14 0.47
C GLY A 28 0.45 -18.71 -0.90
N ILE A 29 0.54 -19.61 -1.89
CA ILE A 29 0.86 -19.27 -3.28
C ILE A 29 -0.22 -18.34 -3.86
N GLY A 30 -1.51 -18.66 -3.64
CA GLY A 30 -2.62 -17.81 -4.10
C GLY A 30 -2.59 -16.42 -3.47
N VAL A 31 -2.43 -16.33 -2.16
CA VAL A 31 -2.33 -15.06 -1.42
C VAL A 31 -1.12 -14.24 -1.88
N GLY A 32 0.04 -14.91 -2.10
CA GLY A 32 1.26 -14.24 -2.57
C GLY A 32 1.09 -13.57 -3.93
N GLY A 33 0.35 -14.18 -4.86
CA GLY A 33 0.02 -13.59 -6.16
C GLY A 33 -1.00 -12.45 -6.07
N GLU A 34 -1.88 -12.47 -5.07
CA GLU A 34 -2.93 -11.45 -4.90
C GLU A 34 -2.37 -10.07 -4.51
N TYR A 35 -1.29 -10.00 -3.72
CA TYR A 35 -0.69 -8.73 -3.28
C TYR A 35 -0.30 -7.81 -4.44
N PRO A 36 0.59 -8.21 -5.37
CA PRO A 36 0.96 -7.36 -6.50
C PRO A 36 -0.19 -7.10 -7.46
N MET A 37 -1.09 -8.07 -7.65
CA MET A 37 -2.24 -7.92 -8.56
C MET A 37 -3.24 -6.88 -8.04
N THR A 38 -3.60 -6.96 -6.77
CA THR A 38 -4.55 -6.02 -6.15
C THR A 38 -3.96 -4.61 -6.05
N ALA A 39 -2.68 -4.50 -5.64
CA ALA A 39 -2.02 -3.21 -5.51
C ALA A 39 -1.84 -2.52 -6.87
N THR A 40 -1.38 -3.23 -7.91
CA THR A 40 -1.19 -2.65 -9.25
C THR A 40 -2.51 -2.31 -9.92
N SER A 41 -3.50 -3.20 -9.88
CA SER A 41 -4.83 -2.92 -10.43
C SER A 41 -5.52 -1.76 -9.71
N GLY A 42 -5.42 -1.71 -8.37
CA GLY A 42 -5.93 -0.59 -7.57
C GLY A 42 -5.25 0.73 -7.93
N MET A 43 -3.94 0.70 -8.17
CA MET A 43 -3.17 1.87 -8.56
C MET A 43 -3.51 2.35 -9.98
N GLU A 44 -3.61 1.44 -10.94
CA GLU A 44 -3.98 1.75 -12.32
C GLU A 44 -5.40 2.34 -12.40
N ASN A 45 -6.35 1.76 -11.68
CA ASN A 45 -7.72 2.29 -11.58
C ASN A 45 -7.74 3.68 -10.90
N ALA A 46 -6.87 3.93 -9.94
CA ALA A 46 -6.79 5.21 -9.24
C ALA A 46 -6.08 6.31 -10.05
N VAL A 47 -5.21 5.95 -10.98
CA VAL A 47 -4.47 6.90 -11.86
C VAL A 47 -5.29 7.28 -13.11
N GLY A 48 -6.27 6.46 -13.49
CA GLY A 48 -7.08 6.67 -14.69
C GLY A 48 -6.36 6.31 -15.99
N SER A 49 -7.15 6.08 -17.06
CA SER A 49 -6.67 5.61 -18.35
C SER A 49 -6.14 6.72 -19.28
N GLY A 50 -6.45 8.01 -19.00
CA GLY A 50 -6.02 9.15 -19.81
C GLY A 50 -4.51 9.35 -19.84
N LYS A 51 -3.96 9.99 -20.87
CA LYS A 51 -2.53 10.31 -20.96
C LYS A 51 -2.06 11.32 -19.90
N VAL A 52 -2.98 12.10 -19.35
CA VAL A 52 -2.74 13.09 -18.29
C VAL A 52 -3.58 12.70 -17.07
N SER A 53 -2.95 12.65 -15.91
CA SER A 53 -3.67 12.38 -14.65
C SER A 53 -4.54 13.55 -14.28
N THR A 54 -5.79 13.30 -13.89
CA THR A 54 -6.67 14.35 -13.40
C THR A 54 -6.18 14.88 -12.04
N ARG A 55 -6.63 16.06 -11.66
CA ARG A 55 -6.33 16.62 -10.34
C ARG A 55 -6.88 15.72 -9.22
N ASP A 56 -8.07 15.17 -9.40
CA ASP A 56 -8.69 14.27 -8.43
C ASP A 56 -7.87 12.99 -8.25
N ASP A 57 -7.38 12.40 -9.34
CA ASP A 57 -6.55 11.20 -9.28
C ASP A 57 -5.24 11.42 -8.52
N ARG A 58 -4.63 12.60 -8.65
CA ARG A 58 -3.40 12.93 -7.91
C ARG A 58 -3.64 13.20 -6.44
N LEU A 59 -4.73 13.90 -6.10
CA LEU A 59 -5.03 14.35 -4.74
C LEU A 59 -5.68 13.25 -3.87
N HIS A 60 -6.42 12.32 -4.48
CA HIS A 60 -7.22 11.31 -3.75
C HIS A 60 -6.85 9.86 -4.08
N ARG A 61 -5.75 9.64 -4.80
CA ARG A 61 -5.26 8.30 -5.17
C ARG A 61 -5.00 7.44 -3.95
N GLY A 62 -4.31 7.98 -2.96
CA GLY A 62 -4.00 7.25 -1.75
C GLY A 62 -5.25 6.74 -1.04
N ARG A 63 -6.25 7.59 -0.88
CA ARG A 63 -7.55 7.23 -0.29
C ARG A 63 -8.23 6.10 -1.08
N LYS A 64 -8.25 6.18 -2.41
CA LYS A 64 -8.87 5.14 -3.25
C LYS A 64 -8.23 3.77 -3.01
N VAL A 65 -6.91 3.70 -2.95
CA VAL A 65 -6.17 2.44 -2.74
C VAL A 65 -6.23 1.95 -1.29
N THR A 66 -6.04 2.83 -0.31
CA THR A 66 -6.10 2.44 1.11
C THR A 66 -7.51 2.12 1.59
N SER A 67 -8.56 2.66 0.95
CA SER A 67 -9.94 2.23 1.20
C SER A 67 -10.18 0.77 0.79
N ALA A 68 -9.53 0.30 -0.27
CA ALA A 68 -9.55 -1.13 -0.59
C ALA A 68 -8.77 -1.96 0.44
N PHE A 69 -7.63 -1.46 0.91
CA PHE A 69 -6.84 -2.11 1.97
C PHE A 69 -7.55 -2.12 3.33
N LEU A 70 -8.41 -1.14 3.63
CA LEU A 70 -9.30 -1.11 4.81
C LEU A 70 -10.15 -2.39 4.92
N MET A 71 -10.46 -3.07 3.80
CA MET A 71 -11.20 -4.33 3.82
C MET A 71 -10.47 -5.44 4.57
N GLN A 72 -9.14 -5.37 4.72
CA GLN A 72 -8.39 -6.26 5.60
C GLN A 72 -8.84 -6.10 7.07
N GLY A 73 -9.03 -4.88 7.53
CA GLY A 73 -9.55 -4.59 8.87
C GLY A 73 -10.97 -5.11 9.07
N TRP A 74 -11.85 -4.88 8.10
CA TRP A 74 -13.21 -5.44 8.12
C TRP A 74 -13.22 -6.95 8.10
N GLY A 75 -12.36 -7.60 7.32
CA GLY A 75 -12.23 -9.06 7.31
C GLY A 75 -11.86 -9.62 8.68
N GLN A 76 -10.91 -8.99 9.38
CA GLN A 76 -10.53 -9.38 10.73
C GLN A 76 -11.66 -9.18 11.74
N PHE A 77 -12.35 -8.03 11.67
CA PHE A 77 -13.45 -7.71 12.56
C PHE A 77 -14.63 -8.66 12.38
N LEU A 78 -15.09 -8.85 11.16
CA LEU A 78 -16.20 -9.75 10.83
C LEU A 78 -15.88 -11.21 11.16
N ASN A 79 -14.64 -11.66 10.92
CA ASN A 79 -14.22 -13.01 11.31
C ASN A 79 -14.29 -13.20 12.83
N GLN A 80 -13.87 -12.21 13.61
CA GLN A 80 -13.94 -12.28 15.07
C GLN A 80 -15.40 -12.30 15.58
N VAL A 81 -16.26 -11.47 15.01
CA VAL A 81 -17.71 -11.49 15.29
C VAL A 81 -18.31 -12.84 14.93
N LEU A 82 -17.98 -13.38 13.75
CA LEU A 82 -18.46 -14.68 13.29
C LEU A 82 -18.08 -15.81 14.25
N LEU A 83 -16.82 -15.86 14.70
CA LEU A 83 -16.35 -16.87 15.65
C LEU A 83 -17.15 -16.84 16.96
N ILE A 84 -17.40 -15.63 17.50
CA ILE A 84 -18.20 -15.45 18.72
C ILE A 84 -19.63 -15.92 18.51
N LEU A 85 -20.27 -15.50 17.41
CA LEU A 85 -21.65 -15.88 17.09
C LEU A 85 -21.79 -17.38 16.88
N LEU A 86 -20.89 -18.01 16.15
CA LEU A 86 -20.91 -19.46 15.92
C LEU A 86 -20.74 -20.25 17.22
N LEU A 87 -19.82 -19.82 18.11
CA LEU A 87 -19.65 -20.47 19.39
C LEU A 87 -20.93 -20.36 20.25
N LEU A 88 -21.57 -19.20 20.28
CA LEU A 88 -22.84 -19.03 21.00
C LEU A 88 -23.95 -19.89 20.41
N ILE A 89 -24.07 -19.97 19.09
CA ILE A 89 -25.10 -20.77 18.41
C ILE A 89 -24.91 -22.26 18.75
N PHE A 90 -23.70 -22.79 18.60
CA PHE A 90 -23.44 -24.21 18.82
C PHE A 90 -23.30 -24.59 20.29
N HIS A 91 -23.12 -23.63 21.19
CA HIS A 91 -23.07 -23.83 22.63
C HIS A 91 -24.34 -23.40 23.36
N SER A 92 -25.48 -23.45 22.68
CA SER A 92 -26.81 -23.17 23.26
C SER A 92 -26.94 -21.81 23.94
N GLY A 93 -26.29 -20.78 23.39
CA GLY A 93 -26.29 -19.40 23.87
C GLY A 93 -25.38 -19.16 25.10
N LYS A 94 -24.66 -20.16 25.58
CA LYS A 94 -23.77 -20.02 26.76
C LYS A 94 -22.37 -19.61 26.31
N GLY A 95 -21.87 -18.50 26.85
CA GLY A 95 -20.49 -18.05 26.62
C GLY A 95 -19.45 -18.61 27.58
N THR A 96 -19.85 -19.46 28.54
CA THR A 96 -19.00 -19.97 29.60
C THR A 96 -18.60 -21.42 29.39
N PRO A 97 -17.36 -21.83 29.75
CA PRO A 97 -16.93 -23.20 29.72
C PRO A 97 -17.73 -24.08 30.74
N PRO A 98 -17.77 -25.42 30.60
CA PRO A 98 -17.02 -26.23 29.62
C PRO A 98 -17.69 -26.25 28.22
N TYR A 99 -16.88 -26.09 27.17
CA TYR A 99 -17.36 -26.20 25.79
C TYR A 99 -17.36 -27.66 25.34
N SER A 100 -18.44 -28.12 24.70
CA SER A 100 -18.47 -29.46 24.16
C SER A 100 -17.58 -29.59 22.92
N THR A 101 -16.96 -30.72 22.71
CA THR A 101 -16.14 -31.01 21.52
C THR A 101 -16.92 -30.73 20.23
N ASN A 102 -18.20 -31.08 20.21
CA ASN A 102 -19.08 -30.88 19.07
C ASN A 102 -19.29 -29.39 18.77
N SER A 103 -19.53 -28.58 19.79
CA SER A 103 -19.67 -27.12 19.63
C SER A 103 -18.42 -26.47 19.03
N VAL A 104 -17.24 -26.85 19.52
CA VAL A 104 -15.96 -26.34 19.04
C VAL A 104 -15.69 -26.79 17.60
N GLN A 105 -15.93 -28.06 17.28
CA GLN A 105 -15.74 -28.61 15.93
C GLN A 105 -16.63 -27.93 14.89
N TRP A 106 -17.91 -27.70 15.18
CA TRP A 106 -18.81 -27.02 14.25
C TRP A 106 -18.48 -25.54 14.11
N THR A 107 -18.13 -24.85 15.19
CA THR A 107 -17.62 -23.48 15.13
C THR A 107 -16.43 -23.38 14.19
N TYR A 108 -15.44 -24.27 14.34
CA TYR A 108 -14.26 -24.32 13.48
C TYR A 108 -14.62 -24.58 12.01
N ARG A 109 -15.38 -25.64 11.72
CA ARG A 109 -15.73 -26.02 10.34
C ARG A 109 -16.49 -24.94 9.59
N ILE A 110 -17.48 -24.34 10.23
CA ILE A 110 -18.30 -23.28 9.61
C ILE A 110 -17.51 -21.98 9.44
N SER A 111 -16.63 -21.64 10.38
CA SER A 111 -15.79 -20.44 10.26
C SER A 111 -14.82 -20.50 9.06
N PHE A 112 -14.42 -21.68 8.62
CA PHE A 112 -13.64 -21.86 7.38
C PHE A 112 -14.52 -21.98 6.13
N ALA A 113 -15.71 -22.58 6.25
CA ALA A 113 -16.60 -22.77 5.11
C ALA A 113 -17.14 -21.43 4.55
N ILE A 114 -17.49 -20.47 5.41
CA ILE A 114 -18.05 -19.18 4.99
C ILE A 114 -17.07 -18.39 4.12
N PRO A 115 -15.81 -18.15 4.51
CA PRO A 115 -14.82 -17.49 3.65
C PRO A 115 -14.54 -18.26 2.35
N ALA A 116 -14.55 -19.60 2.40
CA ALA A 116 -14.35 -20.44 1.21
C ALA A 116 -15.46 -20.20 0.17
N VAL A 117 -16.71 -20.14 0.58
CA VAL A 117 -17.85 -19.81 -0.30
C VAL A 117 -17.69 -18.39 -0.88
N GLY A 118 -17.29 -17.42 -0.04
CA GLY A 118 -17.00 -16.07 -0.49
C GLY A 118 -15.89 -16.02 -1.53
N THR A 119 -14.84 -16.81 -1.36
CA THR A 119 -13.74 -16.91 -2.33
C THR A 119 -14.21 -17.53 -3.65
N LEU A 120 -15.03 -18.57 -3.63
CA LEU A 120 -15.62 -19.16 -4.84
C LEU A 120 -16.50 -18.15 -5.60
N TRP A 121 -17.30 -17.36 -4.86
CA TRP A 121 -18.05 -16.26 -5.45
C TRP A 121 -17.15 -15.22 -6.12
N LEU A 122 -16.04 -14.84 -5.49
CA LEU A 122 -15.07 -13.91 -6.05
C LEU A 122 -14.41 -14.46 -7.32
N VAL A 123 -14.08 -15.77 -7.36
CA VAL A 123 -13.57 -16.44 -8.55
C VAL A 123 -14.59 -16.35 -9.69
N TYR A 124 -15.85 -16.69 -9.42
CA TYR A 124 -16.93 -16.55 -10.41
C TYR A 124 -17.03 -15.12 -10.95
N PHE A 125 -17.04 -14.12 -10.05
CA PHE A 125 -17.13 -12.71 -10.43
C PHE A 125 -15.95 -12.28 -11.31
N ARG A 126 -14.72 -12.66 -10.96
CA ARG A 126 -13.52 -12.34 -11.74
C ARG A 126 -13.53 -12.96 -13.14
N PHE A 127 -13.95 -14.22 -13.25
CA PHE A 127 -14.00 -14.90 -14.55
C PHE A 127 -15.08 -14.37 -15.48
N TYR A 128 -16.26 -14.07 -14.96
CA TYR A 128 -17.42 -13.77 -15.81
C TYR A 128 -17.76 -12.27 -15.89
N LYS A 129 -17.45 -11.49 -14.87
CA LYS A 129 -17.84 -10.07 -14.82
C LYS A 129 -16.68 -9.10 -15.08
N MET A 130 -15.43 -9.44 -14.73
CA MET A 130 -14.27 -8.55 -14.90
C MET A 130 -13.56 -8.69 -16.27
N LYS A 131 -14.27 -9.03 -17.32
CA LYS A 131 -13.69 -9.20 -18.68
C LYS A 131 -13.01 -7.94 -19.23
N SER A 132 -13.41 -6.75 -18.81
CA SER A 132 -12.84 -5.48 -19.26
C SER A 132 -11.42 -5.24 -18.74
N ALA A 133 -11.11 -5.62 -17.51
CA ALA A 133 -9.79 -5.43 -16.92
C ALA A 133 -8.72 -6.27 -17.63
N SER A 134 -9.03 -7.51 -18.01
CA SER A 134 -8.11 -8.36 -18.75
C SER A 134 -7.84 -7.87 -20.18
N LYS A 135 -8.81 -7.23 -20.83
CA LYS A 135 -8.61 -6.59 -22.15
C LYS A 135 -7.71 -5.35 -22.04
N GLN A 136 -7.93 -4.49 -21.05
CA GLN A 136 -7.07 -3.33 -20.79
C GLN A 136 -5.63 -3.73 -20.46
N LEU A 137 -5.44 -4.77 -19.64
CA LEU A 137 -4.12 -5.32 -19.35
C LEU A 137 -3.44 -5.92 -20.62
N ALA A 138 -4.19 -6.59 -21.47
CA ALA A 138 -3.68 -7.14 -22.72
C ALA A 138 -3.28 -6.02 -23.70
N ILE A 139 -4.04 -4.95 -23.78
CA ILE A 139 -3.75 -3.75 -24.59
C ILE A 139 -2.51 -3.03 -24.05
N ALA A 140 -2.44 -2.82 -22.74
CA ALA A 140 -1.28 -2.22 -22.08
C ALA A 140 -0.01 -3.07 -22.29
N LYS A 141 -0.13 -4.40 -22.18
CA LYS A 141 0.96 -5.35 -22.44
C LYS A 141 1.41 -5.35 -23.91
N LYS A 142 0.50 -5.14 -24.84
CA LYS A 142 0.78 -5.06 -26.27
C LYS A 142 1.44 -3.72 -26.66
N LYS A 143 1.11 -2.63 -25.97
CA LYS A 143 1.74 -1.30 -26.13
C LYS A 143 3.14 -1.22 -25.50
N GLN A 144 3.40 -1.99 -24.45
CA GLN A 144 4.68 -2.04 -23.77
C GLN A 144 5.41 -3.33 -24.11
N SER A 145 6.34 -3.27 -25.04
CA SER A 145 7.20 -4.40 -25.45
C SER A 145 8.19 -4.87 -24.35
N VAL A 146 8.06 -4.35 -23.13
CA VAL A 146 8.96 -4.62 -22.01
C VAL A 146 8.21 -5.39 -20.93
N THR A 147 8.61 -6.63 -20.71
CA THR A 147 8.21 -7.40 -19.53
C THR A 147 9.14 -7.00 -18.40
N GLY A 148 8.63 -6.49 -17.27
CA GLY A 148 9.44 -6.08 -16.11
C GLY A 148 10.25 -7.22 -15.44
N TYR A 149 10.38 -8.36 -16.09
CA TYR A 149 11.13 -9.54 -15.67
C TYR A 149 12.42 -9.77 -16.46
N ASP A 150 12.69 -8.97 -17.50
CA ASP A 150 13.93 -9.08 -18.25
C ASP A 150 15.13 -8.64 -17.38
N VAL A 151 16.27 -9.30 -17.57
CA VAL A 151 17.48 -9.07 -16.79
C VAL A 151 17.93 -7.61 -16.84
N LYS A 152 17.75 -6.95 -17.99
CA LYS A 152 18.08 -5.53 -18.17
C LYS A 152 17.23 -4.65 -17.28
N SER A 153 15.91 -4.82 -17.27
CA SER A 153 14.99 -4.07 -16.41
C SER A 153 15.24 -4.32 -14.93
N LEU A 154 15.51 -5.56 -14.52
CA LEU A 154 15.87 -5.88 -13.16
C LEU A 154 17.19 -5.20 -12.73
N LYS A 155 18.24 -5.26 -13.55
CA LYS A 155 19.50 -4.57 -13.28
C LYS A 155 19.30 -3.06 -13.14
N MET A 156 18.52 -2.45 -14.03
CA MET A 156 18.18 -1.02 -13.96
C MET A 156 17.38 -0.69 -12.70
N THR A 157 16.44 -1.56 -12.31
CA THR A 157 15.68 -1.39 -11.07
C THR A 157 16.61 -1.35 -9.85
N PHE A 158 17.52 -2.28 -9.73
CA PHE A 158 18.49 -2.28 -8.63
C PHE A 158 19.42 -1.07 -8.66
N THR A 159 19.86 -0.63 -9.84
CA THR A 159 20.77 0.50 -9.99
C THR A 159 20.12 1.83 -9.62
N TYR A 160 18.92 2.11 -10.13
CA TYR A 160 18.26 3.41 -10.01
C TYR A 160 17.23 3.48 -8.86
N PHE A 161 16.58 2.36 -8.54
CA PHE A 161 15.56 2.29 -7.51
C PHE A 161 15.94 1.36 -6.34
N GLY A 162 17.16 0.87 -6.27
CA GLY A 162 17.65 -0.02 -5.21
C GLY A 162 17.38 0.53 -3.80
N PRO A 163 17.72 1.79 -3.48
CA PRO A 163 17.40 2.39 -2.18
C PRO A 163 15.89 2.39 -1.86
N ARG A 164 15.03 2.65 -2.86
CA ARG A 164 13.57 2.57 -2.68
C ARG A 164 13.11 1.13 -2.42
N LEU A 165 13.76 0.17 -3.07
CA LEU A 165 13.47 -1.25 -2.84
C LEU A 165 13.90 -1.69 -1.42
N ILE A 166 15.04 -1.21 -0.93
CA ILE A 166 15.46 -1.41 0.46
C ILE A 166 14.43 -0.82 1.43
N ALA A 167 13.93 0.38 1.16
CA ALA A 167 12.91 1.00 2.00
C ALA A 167 11.60 0.19 2.02
N THR A 168 11.07 -0.17 0.85
CA THR A 168 9.78 -0.87 0.76
C THR A 168 9.88 -2.29 1.31
N ALA A 169 10.91 -3.05 0.95
CA ALA A 169 11.13 -4.40 1.42
C ALA A 169 11.48 -4.45 2.91
N GLY A 170 12.40 -3.60 3.36
CA GLY A 170 12.85 -3.58 4.75
C GLY A 170 11.79 -3.04 5.72
N ALA A 171 11.06 -2.00 5.34
CA ALA A 171 9.95 -1.51 6.17
C ALA A 171 8.80 -2.51 6.22
N TRP A 172 8.50 -3.22 5.13
CA TRP A 172 7.49 -4.27 5.14
C TRP A 172 7.93 -5.48 5.98
N PHE A 173 9.20 -5.88 5.88
CA PHE A 173 9.78 -6.90 6.76
C PHE A 173 9.61 -6.52 8.23
N ALA A 174 10.00 -5.31 8.61
CA ALA A 174 9.87 -4.81 9.98
C ALA A 174 8.41 -4.76 10.44
N ASN A 175 7.50 -4.28 9.59
CA ASN A 175 6.07 -4.29 9.86
C ASN A 175 5.52 -5.70 10.10
N ASP A 176 5.89 -6.66 9.25
CA ASP A 176 5.34 -8.00 9.33
C ASP A 176 5.89 -8.81 10.52
N VAL A 177 7.12 -8.53 10.98
CA VAL A 177 7.60 -9.05 12.28
C VAL A 177 6.68 -8.60 13.39
N PHE A 178 6.32 -7.34 13.44
CA PHE A 178 5.44 -6.77 14.45
C PHE A 178 3.99 -7.27 14.28
N PHE A 179 3.43 -7.11 13.09
CA PHE A 179 2.02 -7.42 12.79
C PHE A 179 1.71 -8.90 12.96
N TYR A 180 2.46 -9.79 12.29
CA TYR A 180 2.21 -11.22 12.37
C TYR A 180 2.66 -11.81 13.70
N GLY A 181 3.73 -11.31 14.30
CA GLY A 181 4.11 -11.67 15.65
C GLY A 181 2.98 -11.46 16.64
N ASN A 182 2.36 -10.27 16.60
CA ASN A 182 1.23 -9.97 17.48
C ASN A 182 -0.03 -10.78 17.10
N LYS A 183 -0.30 -11.04 15.82
CA LYS A 183 -1.49 -11.78 15.39
C LYS A 183 -1.41 -13.27 15.67
N LEU A 184 -0.28 -13.91 15.39
CA LEU A 184 -0.09 -15.35 15.62
C LEU A 184 -0.11 -15.73 17.11
N PHE A 185 0.43 -14.84 17.95
CA PHE A 185 0.53 -15.07 19.39
C PHE A 185 -0.45 -14.22 20.21
N GLN A 186 -1.45 -13.64 19.57
CA GLN A 186 -2.42 -12.74 20.19
C GLN A 186 -3.14 -13.37 21.39
N ALA A 187 -3.53 -14.65 21.30
CA ALA A 187 -4.18 -15.34 22.39
C ALA A 187 -3.29 -15.42 23.64
N GLN A 188 -1.98 -15.60 23.46
CA GLN A 188 -1.00 -15.62 24.55
C GLN A 188 -0.82 -14.23 25.18
N PHE A 189 -0.79 -13.17 24.36
CA PHE A 189 -0.73 -11.80 24.86
C PHE A 189 -1.98 -11.42 25.66
N ILE A 190 -3.16 -11.74 25.12
CA ILE A 190 -4.43 -11.45 25.82
C ILE A 190 -4.55 -12.26 27.12
N ALA A 191 -4.13 -13.53 27.13
CA ALA A 191 -4.09 -14.33 28.34
C ALA A 191 -3.13 -13.77 29.39
N ALA A 192 -1.97 -13.25 28.97
CA ALA A 192 -1.03 -12.58 29.86
C ALA A 192 -1.59 -11.24 30.42
N LEU A 193 -2.40 -10.54 29.63
CA LEU A 193 -3.07 -9.31 30.04
C LEU A 193 -4.30 -9.53 30.93
N ASN A 194 -4.86 -10.77 30.95
CA ASN A 194 -6.04 -11.11 31.73
C ASN A 194 -5.90 -12.46 32.42
N PRO A 195 -4.97 -12.60 33.38
CA PRO A 195 -4.61 -13.87 33.99
C PRO A 195 -5.75 -14.51 34.81
N ASN A 196 -6.71 -13.71 35.28
CA ASN A 196 -7.78 -14.15 36.16
C ASN A 196 -9.00 -14.76 35.41
N ASN A 197 -9.10 -14.58 34.10
CA ASN A 197 -10.24 -15.06 33.32
C ASN A 197 -9.82 -15.41 31.88
N SER A 198 -9.28 -16.61 31.69
CA SER A 198 -8.71 -17.11 30.44
C SER A 198 -9.68 -17.95 29.60
N SER A 199 -11.00 -17.77 29.73
CA SER A 199 -11.94 -18.49 28.88
C SER A 199 -11.79 -18.09 27.40
N VAL A 200 -12.05 -19.02 26.48
CA VAL A 200 -11.98 -18.76 25.02
C VAL A 200 -12.88 -17.58 24.65
N MET A 201 -14.08 -17.51 25.18
CA MET A 201 -15.02 -16.41 24.93
C MET A 201 -14.45 -15.07 25.39
N THR A 202 -13.89 -15.00 26.60
CA THR A 202 -13.27 -13.78 27.14
C THR A 202 -12.11 -13.33 26.27
N ASN A 203 -11.25 -14.26 25.85
CA ASN A 203 -10.14 -13.94 24.95
C ASN A 203 -10.64 -13.43 23.59
N TRP A 204 -11.70 -13.98 23.05
CA TRP A 204 -12.29 -13.53 21.79
C TRP A 204 -12.97 -12.17 21.91
N LEU A 205 -13.58 -11.85 23.03
CA LEU A 205 -14.17 -10.53 23.28
C LEU A 205 -13.09 -9.46 23.39
N TRP A 206 -12.00 -9.73 24.13
CA TRP A 206 -10.86 -8.80 24.16
C TRP A 206 -10.18 -8.64 22.80
N ASN A 207 -10.11 -9.73 22.03
CA ASN A 207 -9.64 -9.66 20.64
C ASN A 207 -10.58 -8.81 19.77
N LEU A 208 -11.88 -8.90 19.96
CA LEU A 208 -12.85 -8.06 19.25
C LEU A 208 -12.62 -6.57 19.54
N VAL A 209 -12.36 -6.20 20.79
CA VAL A 209 -11.98 -4.84 21.17
C VAL A 209 -10.69 -4.41 20.46
N ASN A 210 -9.64 -5.25 20.48
CA ASN A 210 -8.37 -4.98 19.81
C ASN A 210 -8.54 -4.76 18.31
N VAL A 211 -9.30 -5.62 17.65
CA VAL A 211 -9.57 -5.49 16.20
C VAL A 211 -10.44 -4.28 15.89
N GLY A 212 -11.37 -3.92 16.78
CA GLY A 212 -12.15 -2.68 16.68
C GLY A 212 -11.27 -1.43 16.74
N VAL A 213 -10.34 -1.39 17.67
CA VAL A 213 -9.34 -0.31 17.79
C VAL A 213 -8.44 -0.26 16.55
N ALA A 214 -7.99 -1.42 16.07
CA ALA A 214 -7.21 -1.53 14.84
C ALA A 214 -8.00 -1.01 13.61
N LEU A 215 -9.29 -1.32 13.53
CA LEU A 215 -10.17 -0.85 12.46
C LEU A 215 -10.28 0.68 12.42
N CYS A 216 -10.32 1.35 13.57
CA CYS A 216 -10.22 2.81 13.65
C CYS A 216 -8.90 3.33 13.04
N GLY A 217 -7.79 2.63 13.26
CA GLY A 217 -6.50 2.93 12.64
C GLY A 217 -6.55 2.85 11.10
N TYR A 218 -7.15 1.81 10.55
CA TYR A 218 -7.35 1.68 9.08
C TYR A 218 -8.21 2.81 8.50
N TYR A 219 -9.29 3.19 9.18
CA TYR A 219 -10.13 4.31 8.73
C TYR A 219 -9.35 5.61 8.72
N LEU A 220 -8.65 5.90 9.81
CA LEU A 220 -7.87 7.13 9.92
C LEU A 220 -6.74 7.14 8.87
N ALA A 221 -6.08 6.00 8.63
CA ALA A 221 -5.12 5.84 7.54
C ALA A 221 -5.72 6.23 6.19
N SER A 222 -6.87 5.66 5.86
CA SER A 222 -7.55 5.89 4.58
C SER A 222 -7.93 7.36 4.38
N PHE A 223 -8.39 8.04 5.43
CA PHE A 223 -8.77 9.46 5.34
C PHE A 223 -7.56 10.40 5.26
N MET A 224 -6.45 10.05 5.91
CA MET A 224 -5.33 10.97 6.11
C MET A 224 -4.13 10.72 5.21
N ILE A 225 -4.11 9.63 4.44
CA ILE A 225 -2.97 9.19 3.61
C ILE A 225 -2.56 10.24 2.55
N ASP A 226 -3.51 11.03 2.06
CA ASP A 226 -3.28 12.05 1.05
C ASP A 226 -3.04 13.45 1.65
N ASN A 227 -2.90 13.56 2.97
CA ASN A 227 -2.66 14.83 3.63
C ASN A 227 -1.26 15.38 3.28
N LYS A 228 -1.19 16.65 2.86
CA LYS A 228 0.04 17.31 2.41
C LYS A 228 1.05 17.56 3.54
N LEU A 229 0.61 17.64 4.81
CA LEU A 229 1.48 17.97 5.95
C LEU A 229 2.46 16.85 6.28
N TYR A 230 2.02 15.61 6.23
CA TYR A 230 2.86 14.47 6.60
C TYR A 230 2.90 13.36 5.56
N GLY A 231 1.92 13.23 4.70
CA GLY A 231 1.89 12.28 3.60
C GLY A 231 2.15 10.83 4.02
N ARG A 232 2.51 9.99 3.05
CA ARG A 232 2.77 8.56 3.26
C ARG A 232 3.98 8.32 4.14
N LYS A 233 5.07 9.03 3.85
CA LYS A 233 6.36 8.84 4.53
C LYS A 233 6.28 9.08 6.03
N TRP A 234 5.78 10.23 6.43
CA TRP A 234 5.69 10.59 7.85
C TRP A 234 4.66 9.76 8.61
N MET A 235 3.56 9.40 7.94
CA MET A 235 2.55 8.52 8.51
C MET A 235 3.14 7.15 8.87
N GLN A 236 3.97 6.59 8.01
CA GLN A 236 4.68 5.33 8.29
C GLN A 236 5.69 5.48 9.43
N ILE A 237 6.47 6.57 9.44
CA ILE A 237 7.44 6.85 10.50
C ILE A 237 6.75 7.01 11.85
N ILE A 238 5.68 7.81 11.92
CA ILE A 238 4.90 8.04 13.15
C ILE A 238 4.35 6.72 13.68
N GLY A 239 3.75 5.90 12.81
CA GLY A 239 3.23 4.60 13.21
C GLY A 239 4.31 3.69 13.79
N PHE A 240 5.45 3.56 13.12
CA PHE A 240 6.58 2.76 13.64
C PHE A 240 7.15 3.29 14.95
N LEU A 241 7.27 4.61 15.11
CA LEU A 241 7.76 5.20 16.36
C LEU A 241 6.74 5.01 17.50
N CYS A 242 5.45 5.12 17.23
CA CYS A 242 4.42 4.81 18.23
C CYS A 242 4.46 3.33 18.61
N ASP A 243 4.58 2.41 17.67
CA ASP A 243 4.73 0.99 17.95
C ASP A 243 5.99 0.72 18.80
N PHE A 244 7.11 1.35 18.45
CA PHE A 244 8.34 1.27 19.26
C PHE A 244 8.11 1.72 20.70
N ILE A 245 7.54 2.90 20.91
CA ILE A 245 7.32 3.48 22.25
C ILE A 245 6.37 2.61 23.07
N LEU A 246 5.24 2.21 22.47
CA LEU A 246 4.20 1.44 23.16
C LEU A 246 4.64 0.05 23.58
N PHE A 247 5.66 -0.52 22.92
CA PHE A 247 6.24 -1.80 23.29
C PHE A 247 7.48 -1.68 24.16
N VAL A 248 8.30 -0.65 23.96
CA VAL A 248 9.53 -0.49 24.74
C VAL A 248 9.26 -0.10 26.19
N ILE A 249 8.23 0.70 26.44
CA ILE A 249 7.86 1.10 27.81
C ILE A 249 7.54 -0.13 28.69
N PRO A 250 6.59 -1.02 28.29
CA PRO A 250 6.33 -2.20 29.09
C PRO A 250 7.46 -3.24 29.06
N ALA A 251 8.32 -3.24 28.02
CA ALA A 251 9.46 -4.13 27.96
C ALA A 251 10.45 -3.91 29.12
N PHE A 252 10.79 -2.66 29.39
CA PHE A 252 11.74 -2.31 30.46
C PHE A 252 11.17 -2.39 31.88
N ASN A 253 9.84 -2.45 32.03
CA ASN A 253 9.14 -2.52 33.32
C ASN A 253 8.09 -3.64 33.32
N TYR A 254 8.42 -4.78 32.74
CA TYR A 254 7.46 -5.87 32.51
C TYR A 254 6.72 -6.34 33.76
N GLU A 255 7.43 -6.48 34.89
CA GLU A 255 6.84 -6.92 36.16
C GLU A 255 5.76 -5.94 36.68
N TYR A 256 6.00 -4.62 36.57
CA TYR A 256 5.03 -3.60 36.95
C TYR A 256 3.77 -3.66 36.05
N TYR A 257 3.96 -3.80 34.75
CA TYR A 257 2.86 -3.75 33.79
C TYR A 257 2.11 -5.07 33.68
N ALA A 258 2.79 -6.22 33.66
CA ALA A 258 2.16 -7.53 33.45
C ALA A 258 1.65 -8.20 34.73
N LYS A 259 2.29 -7.96 35.86
CA LYS A 259 1.96 -8.60 37.15
C LYS A 259 1.54 -7.63 38.22
N GLY A 260 1.71 -6.32 38.03
CA GLY A 260 1.48 -5.28 38.99
C GLY A 260 0.24 -4.43 38.70
N PRO A 261 0.15 -3.23 39.35
CA PRO A 261 -0.98 -2.33 39.18
C PRO A 261 -1.07 -1.68 37.80
N GLY A 262 -0.04 -1.82 36.96
CA GLY A 262 0.03 -1.27 35.58
C GLY A 262 -0.70 -2.07 34.52
N LEU A 263 -1.39 -3.17 34.85
CA LEU A 263 -2.01 -4.09 33.88
C LEU A 263 -2.99 -3.39 32.93
N ASN A 264 -3.84 -2.49 33.43
CA ASN A 264 -4.78 -1.76 32.59
C ASN A 264 -4.05 -0.83 31.58
N SER A 265 -2.98 -0.19 32.04
CA SER A 265 -2.14 0.65 31.17
C SER A 265 -1.41 -0.19 30.10
N PHE A 266 -0.96 -1.39 30.45
CA PHE A 266 -0.36 -2.33 29.52
C PHE A 266 -1.36 -2.76 28.44
N MET A 267 -2.57 -3.10 28.84
CA MET A 267 -3.66 -3.45 27.92
C MET A 267 -3.97 -2.29 26.97
N ALA A 268 -4.07 -1.07 27.47
CA ALA A 268 -4.29 0.13 26.68
C ALA A 268 -3.15 0.36 25.67
N MET A 269 -1.88 0.24 26.10
CA MET A 269 -0.72 0.36 25.21
C MET A 269 -0.71 -0.71 24.12
N TYR A 270 -1.06 -1.95 24.46
CA TYR A 270 -1.15 -3.04 23.48
C TYR A 270 -2.23 -2.78 22.42
N PHE A 271 -3.43 -2.34 22.81
CA PHE A 271 -4.50 -2.02 21.87
C PHE A 271 -4.17 -0.77 21.03
N LEU A 272 -3.56 0.23 21.65
CA LEU A 272 -3.14 1.43 20.95
C LEU A 272 -2.03 1.15 19.94
N SER A 273 -1.14 0.20 20.21
CA SER A 273 -0.15 -0.26 19.22
C SER A 273 -0.82 -0.88 17.99
N SER A 274 -1.89 -1.65 18.20
CA SER A 274 -2.68 -2.16 17.07
C SER A 274 -3.30 -1.04 16.23
N PHE A 275 -3.72 0.06 16.83
CA PHE A 275 -4.19 1.24 16.11
C PHE A 275 -3.08 1.88 15.28
N PHE A 276 -1.94 2.20 15.89
CA PHE A 276 -0.84 2.89 15.19
C PHE A 276 -0.18 2.03 14.13
N ASN A 277 -0.12 0.72 14.32
CA ASN A 277 0.36 -0.19 13.30
C ASN A 277 -0.52 -0.14 12.03
N GLN A 278 -1.85 -0.11 12.19
CA GLN A 278 -2.76 -0.01 11.04
C GLN A 278 -2.81 1.41 10.47
N PHE A 279 -2.77 2.44 11.32
CA PHE A 279 -2.69 3.83 10.89
C PHE A 279 -1.45 4.10 10.03
N GLY A 280 -0.30 3.58 10.40
CA GLY A 280 0.98 3.85 9.76
C GLY A 280 1.51 2.67 8.93
N PRO A 281 2.38 1.82 9.53
CA PRO A 281 3.20 0.86 8.78
C PRO A 281 2.40 -0.08 7.90
N ASN A 282 1.37 -0.70 8.42
CA ASN A 282 0.64 -1.73 7.67
C ASN A 282 -0.09 -1.17 6.45
N SER A 283 -0.71 0.00 6.56
CA SER A 283 -1.40 0.65 5.44
C SER A 283 -0.42 1.25 4.44
N VAL A 284 0.68 1.85 4.93
CA VAL A 284 1.60 2.59 4.06
C VAL A 284 2.57 1.67 3.33
N THR A 285 3.07 0.58 3.92
CA THR A 285 3.96 -0.37 3.22
C THR A 285 3.29 -0.93 1.96
N PHE A 286 2.00 -1.23 2.03
CA PHE A 286 1.22 -1.71 0.88
C PHE A 286 1.17 -0.68 -0.26
N ILE A 287 0.78 0.57 0.04
CA ILE A 287 0.63 1.59 -0.99
C ILE A 287 1.99 2.11 -1.48
N ALA A 288 2.95 2.31 -0.60
CA ALA A 288 4.26 2.84 -0.96
C ALA A 288 4.98 1.94 -1.96
N ALA A 289 4.96 0.62 -1.74
CA ALA A 289 5.56 -0.35 -2.67
C ALA A 289 4.90 -0.34 -4.06
N ALA A 290 3.66 0.14 -4.19
CA ALA A 290 2.99 0.30 -5.48
C ALA A 290 3.23 1.68 -6.11
N GLU A 291 3.54 2.73 -5.32
CA GLU A 291 3.68 4.10 -5.82
C GLU A 291 5.11 4.51 -6.19
N VAL A 292 6.12 3.96 -5.50
CA VAL A 292 7.51 4.44 -5.66
C VAL A 292 8.21 3.89 -6.90
N PHE A 293 7.58 2.95 -7.61
CA PHE A 293 8.13 2.31 -8.80
C PHE A 293 7.32 2.64 -10.06
N PRO A 294 7.98 2.78 -11.22
CA PRO A 294 7.31 2.97 -12.50
C PRO A 294 6.50 1.72 -12.90
N THR A 295 5.48 1.92 -13.72
CA THR A 295 4.50 0.90 -14.10
C THR A 295 5.11 -0.42 -14.61
N PRO A 296 6.14 -0.42 -15.48
CA PRO A 296 6.68 -1.68 -16.04
C PRO A 296 7.27 -2.62 -14.99
N ILE A 297 7.85 -2.08 -13.91
CA ILE A 297 8.52 -2.85 -12.85
C ILE A 297 7.72 -2.89 -11.55
N ARG A 298 6.61 -2.17 -11.46
CA ARG A 298 5.80 -1.99 -10.23
C ARG A 298 5.36 -3.31 -9.61
N ALA A 299 4.78 -4.20 -10.41
CA ALA A 299 4.29 -5.49 -9.92
C ALA A 299 5.42 -6.36 -9.37
N THR A 300 6.56 -6.42 -10.07
CA THR A 300 7.75 -7.18 -9.64
C THR A 300 8.34 -6.61 -8.35
N ALA A 301 8.53 -5.30 -8.27
CA ALA A 301 9.09 -4.65 -7.09
C ALA A 301 8.14 -4.72 -5.88
N HIS A 302 6.83 -4.60 -6.11
CA HIS A 302 5.81 -4.81 -5.07
C HIS A 302 5.82 -6.25 -4.56
N GLY A 303 5.84 -7.23 -5.47
CA GLY A 303 5.92 -8.65 -5.11
C GLY A 303 7.18 -8.99 -4.31
N PHE A 304 8.34 -8.44 -4.70
CA PHE A 304 9.58 -8.58 -3.95
C PHE A 304 9.48 -7.96 -2.55
N SER A 305 8.90 -6.77 -2.43
CA SER A 305 8.71 -6.10 -1.14
C SER A 305 7.75 -6.88 -0.23
N ALA A 306 6.66 -7.42 -0.79
CA ALA A 306 5.72 -8.27 -0.06
C ALA A 306 6.35 -9.61 0.36
N ALA A 307 7.19 -10.21 -0.49
CA ALA A 307 7.93 -11.42 -0.13
C ALA A 307 8.89 -11.18 1.04
N ALA A 308 9.61 -10.04 1.05
CA ALA A 308 10.42 -9.64 2.20
C ALA A 308 9.57 -9.47 3.47
N GLY A 309 8.38 -8.88 3.37
CA GLY A 309 7.41 -8.84 4.48
C GLY A 309 7.09 -10.24 5.01
N LYS A 310 6.79 -11.20 4.12
CA LYS A 310 6.50 -12.59 4.55
C LYS A 310 7.70 -13.28 5.20
N MET A 311 8.93 -12.91 4.83
CA MET A 311 10.12 -13.37 5.57
C MET A 311 10.14 -12.79 7.00
N GLY A 312 9.69 -11.56 7.21
CA GLY A 312 9.49 -10.98 8.55
C GLY A 312 8.44 -11.74 9.36
N ALA A 313 7.31 -12.06 8.75
CA ALA A 313 6.26 -12.88 9.37
C ALA A 313 6.78 -14.29 9.77
N LEU A 314 7.57 -14.92 8.89
CA LEU A 314 8.20 -16.20 9.16
C LEU A 314 9.19 -16.10 10.33
N LEU A 315 10.01 -15.05 10.35
CA LEU A 315 10.93 -14.82 11.46
C LEU A 315 10.17 -14.72 12.80
N ALA A 316 9.09 -13.95 12.85
CA ALA A 316 8.27 -13.84 14.06
C ALA A 316 7.64 -15.16 14.45
N ALA A 317 7.07 -15.91 13.48
CA ALA A 317 6.44 -17.21 13.72
C ALA A 317 7.42 -18.23 14.31
N VAL A 318 8.66 -18.24 13.85
CA VAL A 318 9.70 -19.13 14.37
C VAL A 318 10.26 -18.63 15.69
N LEU A 319 10.71 -17.36 15.74
CA LEU A 319 11.40 -16.79 16.89
C LEU A 319 10.56 -16.84 18.16
N TYR A 320 9.27 -16.54 18.06
CA TYR A 320 8.37 -16.46 19.23
C TYR A 320 8.12 -17.83 19.89
N ASN A 321 8.42 -18.93 19.23
CA ASN A 321 8.35 -20.26 19.86
C ASN A 321 9.56 -20.54 20.76
N TYR A 322 10.67 -19.82 20.59
CA TYR A 322 11.90 -20.05 21.34
C TYR A 322 12.18 -18.99 22.41
N ILE A 323 11.43 -17.90 22.44
CA ILE A 323 11.57 -16.81 23.41
C ILE A 323 10.31 -16.64 24.23
N ASP A 324 10.47 -16.32 25.51
CA ASP A 324 9.37 -16.04 26.44
C ASP A 324 8.68 -14.69 26.15
N ILE A 325 7.51 -14.47 26.71
CA ILE A 325 6.70 -13.29 26.45
C ILE A 325 7.44 -11.98 26.82
N PRO A 326 8.12 -11.85 27.98
CA PRO A 326 8.92 -10.67 28.28
C PRO A 326 9.98 -10.35 27.23
N THR A 327 10.70 -11.38 26.76
CA THR A 327 11.74 -11.23 25.73
C THR A 327 11.14 -10.80 24.38
N ARG A 328 9.91 -11.24 24.04
CA ARG A 328 9.23 -10.74 22.83
C ARG A 328 9.03 -9.23 22.87
N PHE A 329 8.58 -8.69 24.00
CA PHE A 329 8.43 -7.25 24.21
C PHE A 329 9.76 -6.50 24.13
N MET A 330 10.87 -7.14 24.52
CA MET A 330 12.21 -6.56 24.40
C MET A 330 12.76 -6.54 22.95
N VAL A 331 12.43 -7.54 22.15
CA VAL A 331 13.00 -7.70 20.79
C VAL A 331 12.20 -6.97 19.72
N VAL A 332 10.87 -7.05 19.79
CA VAL A 332 9.97 -6.54 18.74
C VAL A 332 10.07 -5.04 18.48
N PRO A 333 10.19 -4.17 19.49
CA PRO A 333 10.25 -2.72 19.27
C PRO A 333 11.37 -2.29 18.32
N TRP A 334 12.51 -2.96 18.36
CA TRP A 334 13.67 -2.60 17.52
C TRP A 334 13.42 -2.77 16.02
N PHE A 335 12.55 -3.70 15.63
CA PHE A 335 12.09 -3.78 14.24
C PHE A 335 11.28 -2.54 13.85
N GLY A 336 10.43 -2.01 14.75
CA GLY A 336 9.72 -0.75 14.53
C GLY A 336 10.68 0.43 14.33
N LEU A 337 11.70 0.53 15.19
CA LEU A 337 12.73 1.57 15.03
C LEU A 337 13.53 1.40 13.74
N GLY A 338 13.92 0.18 13.39
CA GLY A 338 14.59 -0.14 12.13
C GLY A 338 13.73 0.23 10.91
N GLY A 339 12.44 -0.11 10.93
CA GLY A 339 11.48 0.26 9.90
C GLY A 339 11.32 1.77 9.73
N ALA A 340 11.27 2.51 10.85
CA ALA A 340 11.24 3.98 10.84
C ALA A 340 12.51 4.57 10.21
N LEU A 341 13.70 4.06 10.57
CA LEU A 341 14.98 4.50 10.01
C LEU A 341 15.08 4.23 8.50
N LEU A 342 14.71 3.02 8.06
CA LEU A 342 14.71 2.68 6.63
C LEU A 342 13.74 3.57 5.84
N THR A 343 12.57 3.84 6.40
CA THR A 343 11.59 4.75 5.82
C THR A 343 12.16 6.17 5.72
N TRP A 344 12.74 6.67 6.77
CA TRP A 344 13.30 8.02 6.83
C TRP A 344 14.43 8.23 5.81
N LEU A 345 15.35 7.26 5.71
CA LEU A 345 16.52 7.34 4.83
C LEU A 345 16.17 7.14 3.36
N PHE A 346 15.40 6.10 3.05
CA PHE A 346 15.30 5.58 1.69
C PHE A 346 13.92 5.68 1.06
N LEU A 347 12.84 5.94 1.82
CA LEU A 347 11.51 6.09 1.22
C LEU A 347 11.32 7.53 0.73
N PRO A 348 10.99 7.75 -0.55
CA PRO A 348 10.55 9.06 -1.04
C PRO A 348 9.09 9.32 -0.61
N ASP A 349 8.72 10.61 -0.52
CA ASP A 349 7.31 10.97 -0.34
C ASP A 349 6.63 11.11 -1.71
N THR A 350 5.65 10.26 -1.96
CA THR A 350 4.87 10.24 -3.22
C THR A 350 3.55 11.01 -3.11
N THR A 351 3.31 11.72 -2.02
CA THR A 351 2.08 12.50 -1.81
C THR A 351 1.96 13.59 -2.86
N GLY A 352 0.88 13.54 -3.66
CA GLY A 352 0.62 14.49 -4.73
C GLY A 352 1.49 14.32 -5.99
N LEU A 353 2.43 13.36 -6.02
CA LEU A 353 3.22 13.07 -7.22
C LEU A 353 2.35 12.42 -8.30
N ASP A 354 2.44 12.91 -9.53
CA ASP A 354 1.87 12.20 -10.68
C ASP A 354 2.70 10.95 -10.99
N LEU A 355 2.08 9.77 -10.92
CA LEU A 355 2.79 8.51 -11.20
C LEU A 355 3.21 8.35 -12.65
N LYS A 356 2.57 9.06 -13.58
CA LYS A 356 2.99 9.09 -14.99
C LYS A 356 4.36 9.73 -15.16
N GLU A 357 4.74 10.63 -14.25
CA GLU A 357 6.10 11.18 -14.23
C GLU A 357 7.16 10.15 -13.83
N GLN A 358 6.81 9.18 -13.00
CA GLN A 358 7.72 8.07 -12.71
C GLN A 358 7.94 7.18 -13.96
N GLU A 359 6.89 7.00 -14.76
CA GLU A 359 6.97 6.26 -16.02
C GLU A 359 7.79 7.02 -17.06
N ARG A 360 7.58 8.35 -17.17
CA ARG A 360 8.37 9.22 -18.03
C ARG A 360 9.85 9.18 -17.64
N ARG A 361 10.19 9.32 -16.36
CA ARG A 361 11.56 9.16 -15.86
C ARG A 361 12.13 7.80 -16.22
N TRP A 362 11.36 6.73 -16.10
CA TRP A 362 11.81 5.38 -16.46
C TRP A 362 12.17 5.26 -17.94
N GLN A 363 11.42 5.91 -18.84
CA GLN A 363 11.74 5.93 -20.27
C GLN A 363 13.10 6.61 -20.51
N TYR A 364 13.35 7.77 -19.90
CA TYR A 364 14.65 8.45 -19.97
C TYR A 364 15.81 7.58 -19.44
N ILE A 365 15.61 6.88 -18.33
CA ILE A 365 16.61 5.95 -17.79
C ILE A 365 16.86 4.81 -18.77
N ARG A 366 15.83 4.23 -19.36
CA ARG A 366 15.94 3.12 -20.31
C ARG A 366 16.67 3.51 -21.58
N ASP A 367 16.49 4.73 -22.01
CA ASP A 367 17.13 5.30 -23.19
C ASP A 367 18.54 5.82 -22.92
N GLY A 368 19.02 5.70 -21.66
CA GLY A 368 20.35 6.17 -21.25
C GLY A 368 20.49 7.67 -21.12
N ARG A 369 19.38 8.41 -21.09
CA ARG A 369 19.31 9.87 -21.05
C ARG A 369 18.77 10.39 -19.72
N GLU A 370 19.09 9.74 -18.59
CA GLU A 370 18.61 10.18 -17.27
C GLU A 370 18.99 11.62 -16.95
N ALA A 371 20.16 12.09 -17.41
CA ALA A 371 20.63 13.46 -17.18
C ALA A 371 19.77 14.52 -17.87
N ASP A 372 19.05 14.15 -18.93
CA ASP A 372 18.16 15.04 -19.67
C ASP A 372 16.75 15.13 -19.06
N TYR A 373 16.46 14.31 -18.05
CA TYR A 373 15.17 14.36 -17.37
C TYR A 373 15.17 15.48 -16.32
N HIS A 374 14.28 16.46 -16.47
CA HIS A 374 14.15 17.62 -15.58
C HIS A 374 12.83 17.66 -14.80
N GLY A 375 12.02 16.60 -14.88
CA GLY A 375 10.63 16.57 -14.39
C GLY A 375 10.45 16.41 -12.90
N VAL A 376 9.19 16.48 -12.48
CA VAL A 376 8.75 16.48 -11.07
C VAL A 376 9.14 15.22 -10.30
N ALA A 377 9.38 14.08 -10.97
CA ALA A 377 9.78 12.85 -10.28
C ALA A 377 11.17 12.95 -9.61
N ILE A 378 12.00 13.93 -9.98
CA ILE A 378 13.28 14.24 -9.33
C ILE A 378 13.25 15.53 -8.50
N HIS A 379 12.06 16.12 -8.32
CA HIS A 379 11.93 17.27 -7.41
C HIS A 379 12.32 16.86 -5.97
N PRO A 380 13.08 17.66 -5.23
CA PRO A 380 13.56 17.32 -3.87
C PRO A 380 12.48 16.87 -2.90
N LYS A 381 11.24 17.35 -3.05
CA LYS A 381 10.08 16.93 -2.25
C LYS A 381 9.75 15.43 -2.43
N HIS A 382 9.94 14.91 -3.65
CA HIS A 382 9.59 13.55 -4.04
C HIS A 382 10.79 12.59 -4.07
N LEU A 383 11.91 13.01 -3.48
CA LEU A 383 13.12 12.19 -3.32
C LEU A 383 13.31 11.77 -1.85
N SER A 384 13.84 10.57 -1.67
CA SER A 384 14.31 10.12 -0.36
C SER A 384 15.51 10.96 0.11
N LEU A 385 15.82 10.90 1.41
CA LEU A 385 16.99 11.58 1.94
C LEU A 385 18.27 11.10 1.25
N TRP A 386 18.38 9.80 1.02
CA TRP A 386 19.52 9.19 0.33
C TRP A 386 19.65 9.67 -1.12
N GLU A 387 18.57 9.72 -1.88
CA GLU A 387 18.58 10.22 -3.26
C GLU A 387 19.00 11.69 -3.31
N ARG A 388 18.56 12.50 -2.35
CA ARG A 388 18.97 13.92 -2.23
C ARG A 388 20.46 14.06 -1.93
N ILE A 389 21.00 13.26 -0.99
CA ILE A 389 22.44 13.25 -0.67
C ILE A 389 23.26 12.86 -1.89
N ARG A 390 22.80 11.89 -2.67
CA ARG A 390 23.44 11.47 -3.92
C ARG A 390 23.27 12.47 -5.08
N GLY A 391 22.52 13.52 -4.88
CA GLY A 391 22.36 14.61 -5.86
C GLY A 391 21.42 14.29 -7.03
N VAL A 392 20.52 13.29 -6.92
CA VAL A 392 19.57 12.95 -7.98
C VAL A 392 18.68 14.13 -8.37
N GLY A 393 18.35 15.01 -7.43
CA GLY A 393 17.50 16.19 -7.69
C GLY A 393 18.22 17.42 -8.29
N LYS A 394 19.54 17.36 -8.54
CA LYS A 394 20.30 18.50 -9.05
C LYS A 394 19.90 18.95 -10.45
N HIS A 395 19.33 18.04 -11.23
CA HIS A 395 18.89 18.30 -12.61
C HIS A 395 17.45 18.79 -12.72
N TYR A 396 16.73 18.93 -11.60
CA TYR A 396 15.37 19.44 -11.63
C TYR A 396 15.33 20.89 -12.11
N ASP A 397 14.56 21.14 -13.18
CA ASP A 397 14.33 22.46 -13.76
C ASP A 397 12.92 22.52 -14.34
N ALA A 398 12.04 23.26 -13.69
CA ALA A 398 10.63 23.35 -14.07
C ALA A 398 10.40 23.99 -15.45
N ALA A 399 11.29 24.92 -15.88
CA ALA A 399 11.15 25.58 -17.18
C ALA A 399 11.50 24.61 -18.31
N LYS A 400 12.63 23.92 -18.18
CA LYS A 400 13.06 22.90 -19.16
C LYS A 400 12.09 21.73 -19.20
N ASP A 401 11.58 21.29 -18.04
CA ASP A 401 10.56 20.23 -17.97
C ASP A 401 9.31 20.62 -18.76
N TYR A 402 8.87 21.86 -18.62
CA TYR A 402 7.71 22.36 -19.35
C TYR A 402 7.91 22.30 -20.87
N GLU A 403 9.04 22.81 -21.36
CA GLU A 403 9.37 22.80 -22.79
C GLU A 403 9.43 21.36 -23.35
N GLN A 404 10.16 20.48 -22.66
CA GLN A 404 10.28 19.06 -23.04
C GLN A 404 8.91 18.36 -23.08
N ARG A 405 8.08 18.63 -22.08
CA ARG A 405 6.75 18.03 -21.99
C ARG A 405 5.85 18.46 -23.13
N VAL A 406 5.89 19.73 -23.52
CA VAL A 406 5.12 20.23 -24.68
C VAL A 406 5.59 19.58 -25.96
N GLU A 407 6.90 19.41 -26.16
CA GLU A 407 7.46 18.73 -27.33
C GLU A 407 7.06 17.26 -27.38
N GLU A 408 7.21 16.52 -26.27
CA GLU A 408 6.82 15.10 -26.16
C GLU A 408 5.33 14.90 -26.43
N MET A 409 4.48 15.74 -25.83
CA MET A 409 3.04 15.67 -26.03
C MET A 409 2.65 15.99 -27.49
N ARG A 410 3.35 16.93 -28.12
CA ARG A 410 3.15 17.24 -29.54
C ARG A 410 3.52 16.06 -30.43
N ALA A 411 4.70 15.48 -30.20
CA ALA A 411 5.16 14.32 -30.97
C ALA A 411 4.22 13.11 -30.85
N ASP A 412 3.75 12.87 -29.62
CA ASP A 412 2.77 11.81 -29.33
C ASP A 412 1.42 12.06 -30.03
N TRP A 413 0.94 13.31 -30.01
CA TRP A 413 -0.29 13.70 -30.67
C TRP A 413 -0.18 13.56 -32.19
N GLU A 414 0.92 14.01 -32.80
CA GLU A 414 1.18 13.85 -34.22
C GLU A 414 1.25 12.38 -34.63
N ALA A 415 1.93 11.55 -33.84
CA ALA A 415 1.99 10.10 -34.05
C ALA A 415 0.61 9.42 -33.91
N ALA A 416 -0.23 9.88 -33.00
CA ALA A 416 -1.60 9.38 -32.86
C ALA A 416 -2.47 9.79 -34.06
N MET A 417 -2.33 11.01 -34.57
CA MET A 417 -3.05 11.47 -35.77
C MET A 417 -2.65 10.71 -37.04
N LEU A 418 -1.35 10.42 -37.20
CA LEU A 418 -0.86 9.62 -38.31
C LEU A 418 -1.44 8.19 -38.27
N ARG A 419 -1.48 7.56 -37.12
CA ARG A 419 -2.10 6.23 -36.95
C ARG A 419 -3.59 6.26 -37.27
N ARG A 420 -4.34 7.26 -36.81
CA ARG A 420 -5.77 7.40 -37.14
C ARG A 420 -6.01 7.60 -38.65
N THR A 421 -5.12 8.30 -39.32
CA THR A 421 -5.23 8.47 -40.80
C THR A 421 -4.99 7.14 -41.50
N GLN A 422 -4.02 6.34 -41.07
CA GLN A 422 -3.75 5.01 -41.61
C GLN A 422 -4.85 3.99 -41.27
N GLU A 423 -5.43 4.04 -40.05
CA GLU A 423 -6.53 3.15 -39.62
C GLU A 423 -7.88 3.52 -40.25
N LYS A 424 -8.11 4.80 -40.62
CA LYS A 424 -9.30 5.22 -41.39
C LYS A 424 -9.28 4.74 -42.84
N GLU A 425 -8.10 4.45 -43.37
CA GLU A 425 -7.99 3.77 -44.68
C GLU A 425 -8.35 2.28 -44.59
N ASP A 426 -8.30 1.67 -43.40
CA ASP A 426 -8.49 0.24 -43.19
C ASP A 426 -9.83 -0.18 -42.57
N LYS A 427 -10.52 0.68 -41.79
CA LYS A 427 -11.81 0.37 -41.13
C LYS A 427 -12.63 1.61 -40.72
N SER A 428 -13.91 1.60 -41.09
CA SER A 428 -14.97 2.40 -40.50
C SER A 428 -15.37 1.85 -39.11
N ASP A 429 -15.58 2.75 -38.16
CA ASP A 429 -16.26 2.53 -36.85
C ASP A 429 -15.49 1.81 -35.73
N GLU A 430 -14.55 2.51 -35.08
CA GLU A 430 -14.23 2.23 -33.69
C GLU A 430 -13.88 3.53 -32.94
N VAL A 431 -14.40 3.63 -31.70
CA VAL A 431 -14.39 4.79 -30.80
C VAL A 431 -12.97 5.22 -30.41
N ASP A 432 -12.73 6.52 -30.28
CA ASP A 432 -11.50 7.16 -29.86
C ASP A 432 -10.90 6.60 -28.55
N GLU A 433 -10.02 5.59 -28.65
CA GLU A 433 -9.30 4.99 -27.51
C GLU A 433 -8.02 5.74 -27.08
N ASP A 434 -7.63 6.80 -27.79
CA ASP A 434 -6.31 7.44 -27.56
C ASP A 434 -6.22 8.38 -26.35
N GLY A 435 -7.32 8.61 -25.64
CA GLY A 435 -7.35 9.32 -24.33
C GLY A 435 -6.92 10.80 -24.36
N TRP A 436 -6.96 11.45 -25.53
CA TRP A 436 -6.70 12.89 -25.66
C TRP A 436 -7.94 13.72 -25.33
N SER A 437 -7.79 14.73 -24.45
CA SER A 437 -8.89 15.68 -24.24
C SER A 437 -9.09 16.55 -25.48
N SER A 438 -10.34 16.96 -25.72
CA SER A 438 -10.70 17.85 -26.84
C SER A 438 -9.93 19.17 -26.80
N GLU A 439 -9.59 19.67 -25.63
CA GLU A 439 -8.80 20.90 -25.44
C GLU A 439 -7.37 20.75 -25.94
N VAL A 440 -6.71 19.64 -25.62
CA VAL A 440 -5.34 19.34 -26.04
C VAL A 440 -5.29 19.11 -27.54
N SER A 441 -6.25 18.36 -28.10
CA SER A 441 -6.37 18.15 -29.54
C SER A 441 -6.57 19.47 -30.28
N THR A 442 -7.48 20.33 -29.83
CA THR A 442 -7.73 21.65 -30.42
C THR A 442 -6.51 22.57 -30.35
N PHE A 443 -5.74 22.49 -29.25
CA PHE A 443 -4.49 23.26 -29.13
C PHE A 443 -3.46 22.85 -30.17
N PHE A 444 -3.21 21.58 -30.34
CA PHE A 444 -2.22 21.11 -31.31
C PHE A 444 -2.70 21.27 -32.77
N GLU A 445 -3.98 21.15 -33.05
CA GLU A 445 -4.55 21.46 -34.37
C GLU A 445 -4.32 22.94 -34.77
N ARG A 446 -4.55 23.87 -33.83
CA ARG A 446 -4.33 25.32 -34.08
C ARG A 446 -2.85 25.67 -34.25
N THR A 447 -1.95 24.86 -33.72
CA THR A 447 -0.51 25.09 -33.85
C THR A 447 0.11 24.29 -34.99
N LYS A 448 -0.65 23.39 -35.65
CA LYS A 448 -0.25 22.65 -36.85
C LYS A 448 -0.08 23.63 -38.01
N GLY A 449 1.13 23.79 -38.51
CA GLY A 449 1.46 24.71 -39.60
C GLY A 449 2.22 25.97 -39.17
N LYS A 450 2.38 26.22 -37.88
CA LYS A 450 3.30 27.27 -37.38
C LYS A 450 4.67 26.62 -37.06
N GLY A 451 5.21 25.93 -38.05
CA GLY A 451 6.57 25.39 -38.00
C GLY A 451 7.57 26.52 -38.23
N GLY A 452 8.49 26.67 -37.31
CA GLY A 452 9.64 27.50 -37.41
C GLY A 452 9.53 28.82 -36.64
N LYS A 453 10.41 28.97 -35.65
CA LYS A 453 10.81 30.21 -34.99
C LYS A 453 9.70 31.26 -34.82
N GLY A 454 8.77 31.03 -33.95
CA GLY A 454 7.73 32.00 -33.61
C GLY A 454 8.02 32.70 -32.30
N ASN A 455 8.15 34.00 -32.33
CA ASN A 455 8.06 34.90 -31.20
C ASN A 455 6.85 34.52 -30.31
N GLY A 456 7.08 34.41 -29.01
CA GLY A 456 6.21 33.85 -27.98
C GLY A 456 4.92 34.59 -27.64
N SER A 457 4.08 34.98 -28.60
CA SER A 457 2.81 35.67 -28.32
C SER A 457 1.53 34.89 -28.64
N GLY A 458 1.62 33.57 -28.82
CA GLY A 458 0.47 32.68 -29.08
C GLY A 458 0.45 31.38 -28.26
N ILE A 459 1.38 31.25 -27.35
CA ILE A 459 1.49 30.09 -26.45
C ILE A 459 0.47 30.26 -25.31
N LEU A 460 -0.33 29.25 -25.04
CA LEU A 460 -1.08 29.21 -23.81
C LEU A 460 -0.13 29.52 -22.65
N SER A 461 -0.52 30.50 -21.83
CA SER A 461 0.27 30.81 -20.64
C SER A 461 0.57 29.51 -19.91
N PRO A 462 1.72 29.40 -19.22
CA PRO A 462 2.04 28.23 -18.42
C PRO A 462 0.87 27.74 -17.57
N THR A 463 0.03 28.66 -17.11
CA THR A 463 -1.21 28.44 -16.37
C THR A 463 -2.25 27.60 -17.12
N LYS A 464 -2.43 27.75 -18.44
CA LYS A 464 -3.46 27.00 -19.18
C LYS A 464 -3.04 25.59 -19.55
N VAL A 465 -1.78 25.35 -19.88
CA VAL A 465 -1.27 23.99 -20.10
C VAL A 465 -1.09 23.27 -18.77
N ALA A 466 -0.73 23.99 -17.73
CA ALA A 466 -0.69 23.45 -16.38
C ALA A 466 -2.08 23.15 -15.81
N GLN A 467 -3.14 23.88 -16.21
CA GLN A 467 -4.52 23.49 -15.91
C GLN A 467 -4.96 22.23 -16.68
N ALA A 468 -4.61 22.09 -17.95
CA ALA A 468 -4.86 20.88 -18.72
C ALA A 468 -4.07 19.68 -18.16
N ASN A 469 -2.85 19.90 -17.67
CA ASN A 469 -2.00 18.87 -17.06
C ASN A 469 -2.17 18.74 -15.55
N GLY A 470 -3.02 19.57 -14.92
CA GLY A 470 -3.23 19.58 -13.48
C GLY A 470 -2.03 20.08 -12.66
N THR A 471 -0.98 20.61 -13.28
CA THR A 471 0.22 21.14 -12.60
C THR A 471 0.14 22.65 -12.30
N GLY A 472 -0.79 23.38 -12.94
CA GLY A 472 -0.84 24.84 -12.92
C GLY A 472 -1.42 25.48 -11.66
N ARG A 473 -1.79 24.71 -10.67
CA ARG A 473 -2.37 25.29 -9.45
C ARG A 473 -1.43 25.31 -8.25
N GLU A 474 -0.28 24.63 -8.33
CA GLU A 474 0.74 24.77 -7.28
C GLU A 474 1.37 26.19 -7.27
N THR A 475 1.50 26.82 -8.45
CA THR A 475 1.98 28.21 -8.55
C THR A 475 0.92 29.24 -8.15
N LEU A 476 -0.38 28.98 -8.42
CA LEU A 476 -1.45 29.91 -8.05
C LEU A 476 -1.78 29.88 -6.54
N VAL A 477 -1.57 28.76 -5.87
CA VAL A 477 -1.77 28.67 -4.41
C VAL A 477 -0.62 29.39 -3.67
N GLU A 478 0.60 29.41 -4.22
CA GLU A 478 1.70 30.20 -3.65
C GLU A 478 1.51 31.71 -3.87
N GLU A 479 0.90 32.13 -4.98
CA GLU A 479 0.58 33.56 -5.22
C GLU A 479 -0.64 34.01 -4.40
N ASP A 480 -1.68 33.19 -4.27
CA ASP A 480 -2.83 33.50 -3.42
C ASP A 480 -2.50 33.47 -1.91
N GLU A 481 -1.58 32.58 -1.46
CA GLU A 481 -1.06 32.66 -0.07
C GLU A 481 -0.21 33.91 0.17
N LYS A 482 0.55 34.37 -0.83
CA LYS A 482 1.32 35.62 -0.72
C LYS A 482 0.44 36.87 -0.83
N ALA A 483 -0.67 36.81 -1.59
CA ALA A 483 -1.65 37.90 -1.65
C ALA A 483 -2.49 37.98 -0.36
N GLY A 484 -2.92 36.85 0.19
CA GLY A 484 -3.66 36.81 1.45
C GLY A 484 -2.88 37.27 2.69
N PHE A 485 -1.53 37.24 2.63
CA PHE A 485 -0.67 37.72 3.72
C PHE A 485 -0.36 39.21 3.66
N ARG A 486 -0.70 39.93 2.56
CA ARG A 486 -0.49 41.37 2.41
C ARG A 486 -1.67 42.23 2.85
N ASP A 487 -2.89 41.68 2.87
CA ASP A 487 -4.09 42.45 3.22
C ASP A 487 -4.48 42.37 4.71
N GLY A 488 -3.70 41.68 5.55
CA GLY A 488 -3.96 41.52 7.00
C GLY A 488 -3.27 42.54 7.91
N ASN A 489 -2.59 43.58 7.41
CA ASN A 489 -1.80 44.47 8.25
C ASN A 489 -1.99 45.94 7.95
N SER A 490 -3.22 46.41 7.79
CA SER A 490 -3.53 47.84 7.79
C SER A 490 -4.99 48.11 8.19
N SER A 491 -5.28 48.02 9.47
CA SER A 491 -6.31 48.82 10.14
C SER A 491 -6.34 48.44 11.63
N ASP A 492 -5.58 49.15 12.43
CA ASP A 492 -5.99 49.55 13.77
C ASP A 492 -4.98 50.61 14.29
N SER A 493 -5.35 51.85 14.08
CA SER A 493 -4.95 52.98 14.88
C SER A 493 -5.93 54.12 14.67
N ALA A 494 -6.97 54.15 15.48
CA ALA A 494 -7.67 55.31 16.01
C ALA A 494 -8.60 54.91 17.14
#